data_fe00532c0066673eee02bf43d9c8e973
#
_entry.id   fe00532c0066673eee02bf43d9c8e973
#
_cell.length_a   1.000
_cell.length_b   1.000
_cell.length_c   1.000
_cell.angle_alpha   90.00
_cell.angle_beta   90.00
_cell.angle_gamma   90.00
#
_symmetry.space_group_name_H-M   'P 1'
#
loop_
_entity.id
_entity.type
_entity.pdbx_description
1 polymer ?
#
loop_
_entity_poly.entity_id
_entity_poly.type
_entity_poly.pdbx_seq_one_letter_code
_entity_poly.pdbx_strand_id
1 'polypeptide(L)'
;MDYIHKACPNAKLAISSHYPYIDQPDRHPHDGYDKIYKWLINNDKYYNFCISYKDYETYKKDDAPLNKLLVCPNGAQHRDYNFEEKPSKSDKTIYLGKIEPRKRQYVYQVIPDIEFVGHYTNTTSFDKDAESYLGEWSHQHKLQHVTDYGNMLLLSDGENGTPLVIKEALISGLGVVVSKYAAHDLDKSLPFVTVIPDDKWNDIEYVEQELKKNREISITMRKEIRQYGVDNFSWQKLVKTYVENIEGME
;
A
#
# COMPACT_ATOMS: atom_id res chain seq x y z
N MET A 1 9.35 -23.52 -8.08
CA MET A 1 10.72 -23.01 -8.08
C MET A 1 11.74 -24.09 -8.39
N ASP A 2 11.80 -25.22 -7.69
CA ASP A 2 12.77 -26.31 -7.97
C ASP A 2 12.70 -26.85 -9.39
N TYR A 3 11.53 -26.89 -10.02
CA TYR A 3 11.39 -27.28 -11.42
C TYR A 3 12.10 -26.30 -12.37
N ILE A 4 11.94 -25.00 -12.13
CA ILE A 4 12.60 -23.96 -12.94
C ILE A 4 14.10 -24.03 -12.77
N HIS A 5 14.59 -24.21 -11.54
CA HIS A 5 16.02 -24.35 -11.28
C HIS A 5 16.62 -25.59 -11.96
N LYS A 6 15.88 -26.71 -11.99
CA LYS A 6 16.31 -27.92 -12.74
C LYS A 6 16.37 -27.69 -14.24
N ALA A 7 15.39 -26.95 -14.79
CA ALA A 7 15.33 -26.65 -16.23
C ALA A 7 16.36 -25.60 -16.66
N CYS A 8 16.67 -24.65 -15.77
CA CYS A 8 17.58 -23.54 -16.01
C CYS A 8 18.56 -23.39 -14.85
N PRO A 9 19.57 -24.30 -14.73
CA PRO A 9 20.45 -24.36 -13.55
C PRO A 9 21.31 -23.12 -13.34
N ASN A 10 21.54 -22.34 -14.38
CA ASN A 10 22.30 -21.08 -14.32
C ASN A 10 21.42 -19.84 -14.12
N ALA A 11 20.09 -20.01 -14.03
CA ALA A 11 19.21 -18.88 -13.79
C ALA A 11 19.26 -18.44 -12.32
N LYS A 12 19.42 -17.14 -12.11
CA LYS A 12 19.26 -16.52 -10.80
C LYS A 12 17.77 -16.32 -10.55
N LEU A 13 17.26 -16.89 -9.48
CA LEU A 13 15.83 -16.88 -9.19
C LEU A 13 15.54 -15.99 -7.98
N ALA A 14 14.53 -15.15 -8.08
CA ALA A 14 14.04 -14.33 -6.98
C ALA A 14 12.54 -14.57 -6.75
N ILE A 15 12.11 -14.41 -5.51
CA ILE A 15 10.73 -14.56 -5.08
C ILE A 15 10.35 -13.30 -4.32
N SER A 16 9.14 -12.82 -4.53
CA SER A 16 8.56 -11.73 -3.75
C SER A 16 7.27 -12.22 -3.08
N SER A 17 7.14 -11.97 -1.79
CA SER A 17 5.90 -12.25 -1.06
C SER A 17 5.11 -10.95 -0.89
N HIS A 18 3.80 -11.01 -1.14
CA HIS A 18 2.85 -9.93 -0.93
C HIS A 18 1.89 -10.25 0.22
N TYR A 19 2.29 -11.13 1.13
CA TYR A 19 1.45 -11.53 2.25
C TYR A 19 1.27 -10.39 3.26
N PRO A 20 0.03 -9.96 3.56
CA PRO A 20 -0.21 -8.73 4.32
C PRO A 20 0.12 -8.81 5.81
N TYR A 21 0.27 -10.02 6.36
CA TYR A 21 0.46 -10.28 7.78
C TYR A 21 1.84 -10.85 8.12
N ILE A 22 2.86 -10.51 7.33
CA ILE A 22 4.20 -11.08 7.46
C ILE A 22 4.82 -10.89 8.85
N ASP A 23 4.51 -9.78 9.51
CA ASP A 23 4.94 -9.44 10.88
C ASP A 23 3.92 -9.80 11.96
N GLN A 24 2.87 -10.56 11.61
CA GLN A 24 1.81 -10.97 12.52
C GLN A 24 1.76 -12.50 12.61
N PRO A 25 2.72 -13.13 13.33
CA PRO A 25 2.88 -14.58 13.35
C PRO A 25 1.64 -15.33 13.83
N ASP A 26 0.82 -14.71 14.68
CA ASP A 26 -0.44 -15.30 15.18
C ASP A 26 -1.48 -15.52 14.07
N ARG A 27 -1.31 -14.90 12.92
CA ARG A 27 -2.18 -15.07 11.75
C ARG A 27 -1.70 -16.13 10.76
N HIS A 28 -0.42 -16.48 10.78
CA HIS A 28 0.15 -17.46 9.86
C HIS A 28 -0.52 -18.85 9.95
N PRO A 29 -0.76 -19.42 11.15
CA PRO A 29 -1.38 -20.73 11.25
C PRO A 29 -2.85 -20.78 10.80
N HIS A 30 -3.52 -19.64 10.75
CA HIS A 30 -4.94 -19.58 10.39
C HIS A 30 -5.20 -19.67 8.88
N ASP A 31 -4.22 -19.28 8.05
CA ASP A 31 -4.35 -19.28 6.59
C ASP A 31 -3.34 -20.19 5.89
N GLY A 32 -2.52 -20.91 6.67
CA GLY A 32 -1.53 -21.86 6.15
C GLY A 32 -0.28 -21.22 5.56
N TYR A 33 -0.11 -19.91 5.69
CA TYR A 33 1.07 -19.21 5.19
C TYR A 33 2.35 -19.57 5.95
N ASP A 34 2.24 -20.10 7.17
CA ASP A 34 3.36 -20.53 8.00
C ASP A 34 4.34 -21.47 7.28
N LYS A 35 3.81 -22.38 6.46
CA LYS A 35 4.63 -23.32 5.66
C LYS A 35 5.40 -22.61 4.56
N ILE A 36 4.75 -21.67 3.89
CA ILE A 36 5.37 -20.84 2.85
C ILE A 36 6.43 -19.94 3.47
N TYR A 37 6.11 -19.33 4.60
CA TYR A 37 7.04 -18.46 5.33
C TYR A 37 8.28 -19.21 5.79
N LYS A 38 8.12 -20.36 6.45
CA LYS A 38 9.24 -21.23 6.86
C LYS A 38 10.10 -21.66 5.67
N TRP A 39 9.47 -21.92 4.53
CA TRP A 39 10.23 -22.25 3.32
C TRP A 39 11.00 -21.02 2.80
N LEU A 40 10.42 -19.83 2.83
CA LEU A 40 11.08 -18.59 2.40
C LEU A 40 12.29 -18.25 3.26
N ILE A 41 12.20 -18.34 4.59
CA ILE A 41 13.28 -17.98 5.51
C ILE A 41 14.41 -19.02 5.56
N ASN A 42 14.12 -20.29 5.28
CA ASN A 42 15.13 -21.37 5.28
C ASN A 42 15.74 -21.64 3.90
N ASN A 43 15.41 -20.79 2.92
CA ASN A 43 15.86 -21.01 1.55
C ASN A 43 17.20 -20.31 1.30
N ASP A 44 18.19 -21.10 0.87
CA ASP A 44 19.52 -20.64 0.47
C ASP A 44 19.75 -20.58 -1.06
N LYS A 45 18.76 -21.05 -1.85
CA LYS A 45 18.89 -21.18 -3.31
C LYS A 45 18.35 -19.99 -4.09
N TYR A 46 17.36 -19.30 -3.52
CA TYR A 46 16.63 -18.22 -4.20
C TYR A 46 16.79 -16.93 -3.43
N TYR A 47 16.79 -15.81 -4.15
CA TYR A 47 16.75 -14.50 -3.52
C TYR A 47 15.33 -14.17 -3.08
N ASN A 48 15.18 -13.49 -1.94
CA ASN A 48 13.91 -12.91 -1.49
C ASN A 48 13.91 -11.42 -1.80
N PHE A 49 13.06 -11.00 -2.72
CA PHE A 49 12.79 -9.59 -2.97
C PHE A 49 11.80 -9.08 -1.92
N CYS A 50 12.34 -8.42 -0.90
CA CYS A 50 11.56 -7.78 0.15
C CYS A 50 10.90 -6.53 -0.43
N ILE A 51 9.56 -6.47 -0.47
CA ILE A 51 8.84 -5.33 -1.04
C ILE A 51 8.77 -4.12 -0.10
N SER A 52 9.32 -4.27 1.11
CA SER A 52 9.44 -3.22 2.11
C SER A 52 10.64 -3.48 3.03
N TYR A 53 11.11 -2.46 3.72
CA TYR A 53 12.09 -2.64 4.80
C TYR A 53 11.52 -3.46 5.96
N LYS A 54 10.20 -3.43 6.19
CA LYS A 54 9.53 -4.28 7.16
C LYS A 54 9.73 -5.76 6.85
N ASP A 55 9.58 -6.17 5.59
CA ASP A 55 9.83 -7.56 5.19
C ASP A 55 11.26 -7.97 5.49
N TYR A 56 12.20 -7.11 5.07
CA TYR A 56 13.62 -7.35 5.28
C TYR A 56 13.93 -7.56 6.77
N GLU A 57 13.48 -6.67 7.65
CA GLU A 57 13.71 -6.78 9.09
C GLU A 57 12.97 -7.99 9.71
N THR A 58 11.79 -8.35 9.19
CA THR A 58 11.06 -9.54 9.65
C THR A 58 11.81 -10.81 9.28
N TYR A 59 12.24 -10.96 8.01
CA TYR A 59 13.03 -12.11 7.58
C TYR A 59 14.37 -12.20 8.31
N LYS A 60 15.04 -11.08 8.50
CA LYS A 60 16.30 -11.00 9.24
C LYS A 60 16.14 -11.42 10.70
N LYS A 61 15.08 -11.00 11.37
CA LYS A 61 14.75 -11.38 12.75
C LYS A 61 14.55 -12.90 12.90
N ASP A 62 14.03 -13.53 11.86
CA ASP A 62 13.75 -14.96 11.82
C ASP A 62 14.88 -15.77 11.13
N ASP A 63 16.12 -15.23 11.17
CA ASP A 63 17.36 -15.86 10.75
C ASP A 63 17.43 -16.28 9.26
N ALA A 64 16.69 -15.60 8.38
CA ALA A 64 16.83 -15.82 6.94
C ALA A 64 18.25 -15.45 6.45
N PRO A 65 18.82 -16.16 5.42
CA PRO A 65 20.12 -15.86 4.88
C PRO A 65 20.21 -14.43 4.34
N LEU A 66 20.97 -13.55 5.01
CA LEU A 66 21.03 -12.12 4.69
C LEU A 66 21.54 -11.83 3.27
N ASN A 67 22.48 -12.64 2.77
CA ASN A 67 22.98 -12.53 1.41
C ASN A 67 21.95 -12.90 0.33
N LYS A 68 20.79 -13.40 0.73
CA LYS A 68 19.64 -13.71 -0.14
C LYS A 68 18.47 -12.73 0.02
N LEU A 69 18.60 -11.72 0.89
CA LEU A 69 17.56 -10.70 1.09
C LEU A 69 17.90 -9.42 0.34
N LEU A 70 17.05 -9.01 -0.60
CA LEU A 70 17.21 -7.79 -1.39
C LEU A 70 15.97 -6.91 -1.25
N VAL A 71 16.14 -5.65 -0.84
CA VAL A 71 15.02 -4.72 -0.72
C VAL A 71 14.65 -4.20 -2.11
N CYS A 72 13.47 -4.58 -2.58
CA CYS A 72 12.93 -4.27 -3.90
C CYS A 72 11.48 -3.78 -3.78
N PRO A 73 11.24 -2.55 -3.31
CA PRO A 73 9.89 -2.03 -3.08
C PRO A 73 9.12 -1.81 -4.38
N ASN A 74 7.83 -2.11 -4.35
CA ASN A 74 6.95 -1.80 -5.47
C ASN A 74 6.82 -0.28 -5.66
N GLY A 75 6.84 0.16 -6.91
CA GLY A 75 6.65 1.55 -7.31
C GLY A 75 5.32 1.80 -8.00
N ALA A 76 5.06 3.08 -8.30
CA ALA A 76 3.93 3.51 -9.11
C ALA A 76 4.42 4.31 -10.34
N GLN A 77 3.62 4.29 -11.43
CA GLN A 77 3.95 4.94 -12.70
C GLN A 77 3.53 6.41 -12.67
N HIS A 78 4.43 7.28 -12.17
CA HIS A 78 4.08 8.69 -11.94
C HIS A 78 3.71 9.47 -13.22
N ARG A 79 4.18 9.05 -14.40
CA ARG A 79 3.91 9.74 -15.67
C ARG A 79 2.48 9.52 -16.17
N ASP A 80 1.87 8.42 -15.73
CA ASP A 80 0.55 8.03 -16.21
C ASP A 80 -0.57 8.65 -15.36
N TYR A 81 -0.23 9.11 -14.12
CA TYR A 81 -1.20 9.75 -13.24
C TYR A 81 -1.36 11.24 -13.54
N ASN A 82 -2.60 11.65 -13.74
CA ASN A 82 -2.95 13.06 -13.79
C ASN A 82 -2.60 13.78 -12.49
N PHE A 83 -2.42 15.08 -12.61
CA PHE A 83 -2.18 15.95 -11.47
C PHE A 83 -2.96 17.25 -11.61
N GLU A 84 -3.82 17.50 -10.62
CA GLU A 84 -4.61 18.72 -10.54
C GLU A 84 -4.25 19.48 -9.25
N GLU A 85 -3.81 20.74 -9.41
CA GLU A 85 -3.54 21.61 -8.25
C GLU A 85 -4.83 22.02 -7.54
N LYS A 86 -5.93 22.07 -8.27
CA LYS A 86 -7.26 22.44 -7.76
C LYS A 86 -8.23 21.28 -8.03
N PRO A 87 -8.28 20.30 -7.13
CA PRO A 87 -9.11 19.12 -7.32
C PRO A 87 -10.60 19.49 -7.35
N SER A 88 -11.35 18.85 -8.25
CA SER A 88 -12.79 19.10 -8.43
C SER A 88 -13.63 18.61 -7.24
N LYS A 89 -13.12 17.63 -6.49
CA LYS A 89 -13.73 17.05 -5.27
C LYS A 89 -12.83 17.32 -4.06
N SER A 90 -12.42 18.58 -3.88
CA SER A 90 -11.51 18.99 -2.80
C SER A 90 -12.06 18.71 -1.40
N ASP A 91 -13.38 18.65 -1.25
CA ASP A 91 -14.11 18.35 -0.01
C ASP A 91 -14.36 16.85 0.21
N LYS A 92 -13.94 15.99 -0.73
CA LYS A 92 -14.14 14.53 -0.66
C LYS A 92 -12.83 13.79 -0.39
N THR A 93 -12.99 12.65 0.28
CA THR A 93 -11.95 11.64 0.51
C THR A 93 -12.23 10.43 -0.37
N ILE A 94 -11.21 9.88 -1.04
CA ILE A 94 -11.36 8.60 -1.74
C ILE A 94 -10.87 7.45 -0.85
N TYR A 95 -11.61 6.34 -0.83
CA TYR A 95 -11.16 5.05 -0.31
C TYR A 95 -11.04 4.06 -1.46
N LEU A 96 -9.81 3.74 -1.86
CA LEU A 96 -9.53 2.94 -3.05
C LEU A 96 -9.01 1.57 -2.66
N GLY A 97 -9.75 0.50 -3.00
CA GLY A 97 -9.34 -0.87 -2.73
C GLY A 97 -10.51 -1.86 -2.73
N LYS A 98 -10.18 -3.13 -2.88
CA LYS A 98 -11.13 -4.23 -2.78
C LYS A 98 -11.96 -4.10 -1.48
N ILE A 99 -13.28 -4.23 -1.58
CA ILE A 99 -14.17 -4.19 -0.42
C ILE A 99 -14.09 -5.52 0.31
N GLU A 100 -13.40 -5.53 1.44
CA GLU A 100 -13.12 -6.75 2.21
C GLU A 100 -12.95 -6.45 3.71
N PRO A 101 -13.14 -7.44 4.62
CA PRO A 101 -13.07 -7.21 6.08
C PRO A 101 -11.80 -6.51 6.53
N ARG A 102 -10.64 -6.91 6.01
CA ARG A 102 -9.33 -6.36 6.35
C ARG A 102 -9.22 -4.86 6.10
N LYS A 103 -9.88 -4.35 5.06
CA LYS A 103 -9.83 -2.93 4.68
C LYS A 103 -10.90 -2.08 5.36
N ARG A 104 -11.86 -2.68 6.06
CA ARG A 104 -12.79 -2.02 6.96
C ARG A 104 -13.65 -0.88 6.35
N GLN A 105 -13.86 -0.85 5.03
CA GLN A 105 -14.64 0.20 4.35
C GLN A 105 -16.06 0.31 4.93
N TYR A 106 -16.66 -0.83 5.33
CA TYR A 106 -17.99 -0.90 5.94
C TYR A 106 -18.11 -0.09 7.24
N VAL A 107 -17.00 0.13 7.96
CA VAL A 107 -16.97 0.94 9.19
C VAL A 107 -17.10 2.43 8.87
N TYR A 108 -16.46 2.87 7.79
CA TYR A 108 -16.33 4.30 7.44
C TYR A 108 -17.39 4.78 6.44
N GLN A 109 -18.26 3.89 5.98
CA GLN A 109 -19.31 4.23 5.01
C GLN A 109 -20.36 5.21 5.55
N VAL A 110 -20.41 5.36 6.86
CA VAL A 110 -21.27 6.34 7.54
C VAL A 110 -20.75 7.78 7.46
N ILE A 111 -19.49 7.98 7.04
CA ILE A 111 -18.88 9.32 6.87
C ILE A 111 -19.27 9.85 5.48
N PRO A 112 -20.03 10.94 5.37
CA PRO A 112 -20.66 11.35 4.10
C PRO A 112 -19.67 11.85 3.04
N ASP A 113 -18.48 12.27 3.46
CA ASP A 113 -17.46 12.83 2.56
C ASP A 113 -16.52 11.78 1.99
N ILE A 114 -16.76 10.49 2.22
CA ILE A 114 -15.93 9.41 1.68
C ILE A 114 -16.65 8.77 0.49
N GLU A 115 -15.93 8.66 -0.63
CA GLU A 115 -16.34 7.87 -1.78
C GLU A 115 -15.48 6.60 -1.89
N PHE A 116 -16.15 5.46 -2.11
CA PHE A 116 -15.53 4.14 -2.11
C PHE A 116 -15.44 3.57 -3.52
N VAL A 117 -14.25 3.08 -3.85
CA VAL A 117 -13.96 2.49 -5.17
C VAL A 117 -13.27 1.14 -5.00
N GLY A 118 -13.78 0.11 -5.65
CA GLY A 118 -13.13 -1.19 -5.70
C GLY A 118 -14.08 -2.36 -5.83
N HIS A 119 -13.51 -3.51 -6.11
CA HIS A 119 -14.27 -4.75 -6.30
C HIS A 119 -15.01 -5.15 -5.02
N TYR A 120 -16.30 -5.38 -5.12
CA TYR A 120 -17.16 -5.81 -4.00
C TYR A 120 -17.14 -7.34 -3.85
N THR A 121 -16.88 -7.84 -2.64
CA THR A 121 -16.73 -9.28 -2.37
C THR A 121 -17.89 -9.90 -1.58
N ASN A 122 -18.88 -9.11 -1.18
CA ASN A 122 -20.02 -9.57 -0.34
C ASN A 122 -19.58 -10.31 0.96
N THR A 123 -18.49 -9.84 1.58
CA THR A 123 -17.92 -10.47 2.78
C THR A 123 -18.04 -9.58 4.03
N THR A 124 -18.74 -8.44 3.92
CA THR A 124 -18.92 -7.45 4.99
C THR A 124 -20.33 -6.89 4.95
N SER A 125 -20.68 -6.06 5.94
CA SER A 125 -21.92 -5.27 5.98
C SER A 125 -21.88 -4.00 5.12
N PHE A 126 -20.93 -3.89 4.18
CA PHE A 126 -20.84 -2.75 3.27
C PHE A 126 -22.08 -2.67 2.37
N ASP A 127 -22.71 -1.52 2.34
CA ASP A 127 -23.86 -1.27 1.47
C ASP A 127 -23.37 -0.90 0.05
N LYS A 128 -23.49 -1.85 -0.88
CA LYS A 128 -23.09 -1.66 -2.27
C LYS A 128 -24.05 -0.79 -3.09
N ASP A 129 -25.24 -0.52 -2.56
CA ASP A 129 -26.27 0.28 -3.22
C ASP A 129 -26.26 1.75 -2.72
N ALA A 130 -25.38 2.09 -1.77
CA ALA A 130 -25.19 3.46 -1.30
C ALA A 130 -24.53 4.34 -2.38
N GLU A 131 -24.95 5.60 -2.47
CA GLU A 131 -24.40 6.59 -3.43
C GLU A 131 -22.89 6.82 -3.27
N SER A 132 -22.35 6.58 -2.08
CA SER A 132 -20.92 6.69 -1.80
C SER A 132 -20.08 5.59 -2.43
N TYR A 133 -20.69 4.50 -2.92
CA TYR A 133 -19.97 3.45 -3.63
C TYR A 133 -20.01 3.66 -5.14
N LEU A 134 -18.88 3.99 -5.71
CA LEU A 134 -18.74 4.30 -7.14
C LEU A 134 -18.42 3.07 -8.02
N GLY A 135 -18.50 1.87 -7.43
CA GLY A 135 -18.20 0.64 -8.16
C GLY A 135 -16.71 0.41 -8.34
N GLU A 136 -16.36 -0.39 -9.34
CA GLU A 136 -14.99 -0.72 -9.69
C GLU A 136 -14.50 0.17 -10.84
N TRP A 137 -13.38 0.84 -10.62
CA TRP A 137 -12.77 1.66 -11.65
C TRP A 137 -11.82 0.86 -12.54
N SER A 138 -11.85 1.14 -13.83
CA SER A 138 -10.80 0.69 -14.72
C SER A 138 -9.46 1.33 -14.34
N HIS A 139 -8.35 0.70 -14.72
CA HIS A 139 -7.02 1.28 -14.50
C HIS A 139 -6.90 2.69 -15.11
N GLN A 140 -7.38 2.88 -16.33
CA GLN A 140 -7.36 4.18 -17.01
C GLN A 140 -8.16 5.25 -16.27
N HIS A 141 -9.34 4.89 -15.74
CA HIS A 141 -10.17 5.81 -14.95
C HIS A 141 -9.45 6.23 -13.66
N LYS A 142 -8.81 5.26 -12.97
CA LYS A 142 -8.00 5.53 -11.78
C LYS A 142 -6.87 6.54 -12.07
N LEU A 143 -6.12 6.34 -13.15
CA LEU A 143 -5.03 7.23 -13.55
C LEU A 143 -5.49 8.67 -13.75
N GLN A 144 -6.69 8.87 -14.26
CA GLN A 144 -7.26 10.18 -14.57
C GLN A 144 -7.88 10.88 -13.35
N HIS A 145 -8.56 10.12 -12.46
CA HIS A 145 -9.51 10.67 -11.50
C HIS A 145 -9.10 10.59 -10.02
N VAL A 146 -8.02 9.88 -9.65
CA VAL A 146 -7.56 9.90 -8.25
C VAL A 146 -7.19 11.32 -7.81
N THR A 147 -6.60 12.11 -8.71
CA THR A 147 -6.21 13.50 -8.43
C THR A 147 -7.38 14.45 -8.16
N ASP A 148 -8.62 14.07 -8.49
CA ASP A 148 -9.83 14.89 -8.28
C ASP A 148 -10.18 15.08 -6.80
N TYR A 149 -9.69 14.21 -5.92
CA TYR A 149 -10.03 14.19 -4.50
C TYR A 149 -9.10 15.04 -3.63
N GLY A 150 -9.61 15.43 -2.46
CA GLY A 150 -8.85 16.19 -1.48
C GLY A 150 -7.78 15.35 -0.79
N ASN A 151 -8.09 14.11 -0.40
CA ASN A 151 -7.15 13.17 0.22
C ASN A 151 -7.61 11.71 0.05
N MET A 152 -6.83 10.76 0.59
CA MET A 152 -7.15 9.32 0.59
C MET A 152 -7.17 8.74 2.00
N LEU A 153 -8.14 7.84 2.26
CA LEU A 153 -8.23 7.01 3.47
C LEU A 153 -7.84 5.56 3.17
N LEU A 154 -7.02 4.96 4.05
CA LEU A 154 -6.80 3.51 4.07
C LEU A 154 -6.48 3.01 5.48
N LEU A 155 -7.50 2.55 6.22
CA LEU A 155 -7.36 1.98 7.56
C LEU A 155 -7.49 0.45 7.50
N SER A 156 -6.53 -0.21 6.87
CA SER A 156 -6.48 -1.68 6.83
C SER A 156 -5.77 -2.25 8.07
N ASP A 157 -6.17 -3.46 8.48
CA ASP A 157 -5.62 -4.16 9.64
C ASP A 157 -4.41 -5.07 9.32
N GLY A 158 -3.89 -4.98 8.10
CA GLY A 158 -2.69 -5.68 7.66
C GLY A 158 -2.30 -5.27 6.25
N GLU A 159 -1.05 -4.87 6.08
CA GLU A 159 -0.43 -4.56 4.79
C GLU A 159 1.04 -4.97 4.83
N ASN A 160 1.56 -5.41 3.69
CA ASN A 160 2.97 -5.69 3.53
C ASN A 160 3.67 -4.48 2.90
N GLY A 161 4.22 -3.61 3.76
CA GLY A 161 4.74 -2.31 3.35
C GLY A 161 3.64 -1.31 3.00
N THR A 162 4.03 -0.16 2.43
CA THR A 162 3.06 0.84 1.97
C THR A 162 2.34 0.37 0.71
N PRO A 163 0.98 0.26 0.73
CA PRO A 163 0.18 -0.19 -0.40
C PRO A 163 0.36 0.66 -1.64
N LEU A 164 0.25 0.03 -2.83
CA LEU A 164 0.35 0.75 -4.10
C LEU A 164 -0.63 1.91 -4.21
N VAL A 165 -1.88 1.75 -3.75
CA VAL A 165 -2.89 2.81 -3.82
C VAL A 165 -2.49 4.06 -3.02
N ILE A 166 -1.74 3.91 -1.92
CA ILE A 166 -1.20 5.04 -1.15
C ILE A 166 -0.06 5.73 -1.91
N LYS A 167 0.84 4.97 -2.52
CA LYS A 167 1.90 5.51 -3.38
C LYS A 167 1.33 6.25 -4.59
N GLU A 168 0.28 5.69 -5.20
CA GLU A 168 -0.48 6.29 -6.29
C GLU A 168 -1.19 7.60 -5.87
N ALA A 169 -1.79 7.62 -4.67
CA ALA A 169 -2.39 8.83 -4.11
C ALA A 169 -1.36 9.96 -3.92
N LEU A 170 -0.23 9.65 -3.28
CA LEU A 170 0.86 10.62 -3.09
C LEU A 170 1.39 11.15 -4.43
N ILE A 171 1.59 10.28 -5.42
CA ILE A 171 1.99 10.68 -6.78
C ILE A 171 0.93 11.55 -7.45
N SER A 172 -0.35 11.37 -7.14
CA SER A 172 -1.45 12.21 -7.62
C SER A 172 -1.63 13.49 -6.81
N GLY A 173 -0.78 13.74 -5.80
CA GLY A 173 -0.80 14.94 -4.96
C GLY A 173 -1.79 14.89 -3.80
N LEU A 174 -2.27 13.70 -3.40
CA LEU A 174 -3.19 13.54 -2.28
C LEU A 174 -2.43 13.30 -0.98
N GLY A 175 -2.78 14.01 0.08
CA GLY A 175 -2.47 13.62 1.45
C GLY A 175 -3.16 12.30 1.82
N VAL A 176 -2.62 11.61 2.82
CA VAL A 176 -3.09 10.27 3.18
C VAL A 176 -3.40 10.15 4.66
N VAL A 177 -4.53 9.49 4.98
CA VAL A 177 -4.92 9.08 6.33
C VAL A 177 -4.89 7.56 6.37
N VAL A 178 -4.00 7.00 7.17
CA VAL A 178 -3.64 5.58 7.07
C VAL A 178 -3.55 4.88 8.42
N SER A 179 -3.63 3.56 8.40
CA SER A 179 -3.25 2.72 9.54
C SER A 179 -1.73 2.64 9.69
N LYS A 180 -1.25 2.24 10.86
CA LYS A 180 0.18 1.94 11.08
C LYS A 180 0.73 0.93 10.06
N TYR A 181 -0.10 -0.04 9.63
CA TYR A 181 0.30 -1.06 8.66
C TYR A 181 0.48 -0.51 7.25
N ALA A 182 -0.34 0.46 6.85
CA ALA A 182 -0.22 1.10 5.55
C ALA A 182 0.86 2.20 5.51
N ALA A 183 1.40 2.60 6.67
CA ALA A 183 2.36 3.69 6.81
C ALA A 183 3.83 3.23 6.94
N HIS A 184 4.16 1.97 6.62
CA HIS A 184 5.49 1.42 6.93
C HIS A 184 6.66 2.18 6.30
N ASP A 185 6.56 2.51 5.01
CA ASP A 185 7.64 3.19 4.27
C ASP A 185 7.39 4.69 4.11
N LEU A 186 6.40 5.25 4.85
CA LEU A 186 6.10 6.68 4.81
C LEU A 186 6.90 7.45 5.87
N ASP A 187 7.31 8.66 5.53
CA ASP A 187 7.78 9.63 6.51
C ASP A 187 6.58 10.21 7.28
N LYS A 188 6.38 9.71 8.50
CA LYS A 188 5.26 10.06 9.38
C LYS A 188 5.40 11.46 10.02
N SER A 189 6.53 12.14 9.83
CA SER A 189 6.72 13.52 10.28
C SER A 189 6.12 14.55 9.32
N LEU A 190 5.77 14.12 8.09
CA LEU A 190 5.20 15.01 7.08
C LEU A 190 3.74 15.35 7.39
N PRO A 191 3.33 16.62 7.30
CA PRO A 191 2.00 17.05 7.74
C PRO A 191 0.85 16.45 6.93
N PHE A 192 1.10 15.99 5.72
CA PHE A 192 0.11 15.34 4.84
C PHE A 192 0.04 13.80 5.02
N VAL A 193 0.80 13.24 5.97
CA VAL A 193 0.74 11.82 6.36
C VAL A 193 0.15 11.71 7.75
N THR A 194 -1.12 11.35 7.84
CA THR A 194 -1.82 11.16 9.13
C THR A 194 -1.95 9.67 9.43
N VAL A 195 -1.40 9.23 10.56
CA VAL A 195 -1.54 7.85 11.04
C VAL A 195 -2.57 7.81 12.16
N ILE A 196 -3.67 7.09 11.96
CA ILE A 196 -4.72 6.92 12.97
C ILE A 196 -4.25 5.88 14.01
N PRO A 197 -4.26 6.21 15.32
CA PRO A 197 -3.98 5.26 16.38
C PRO A 197 -4.96 4.06 16.37
N ASP A 198 -4.47 2.88 16.72
CA ASP A 198 -5.26 1.64 16.65
C ASP A 198 -6.54 1.68 17.51
N ASP A 199 -6.46 2.30 18.68
CA ASP A 199 -7.59 2.48 19.59
C ASP A 199 -8.64 3.48 19.07
N LYS A 200 -8.32 4.24 18.01
CA LYS A 200 -9.19 5.25 17.39
C LYS A 200 -9.86 4.78 16.09
N TRP A 201 -9.58 3.59 15.60
CA TRP A 201 -10.15 3.12 14.32
C TRP A 201 -11.67 2.98 14.32
N ASN A 202 -12.30 2.78 15.48
CA ASN A 202 -13.75 2.70 15.62
C ASN A 202 -14.40 4.01 16.10
N ASP A 203 -13.59 5.03 16.38
CA ASP A 203 -14.04 6.37 16.75
C ASP A 203 -14.29 7.18 15.47
N ILE A 204 -15.52 7.07 14.95
CA ILE A 204 -15.89 7.64 13.64
C ILE A 204 -15.71 9.15 13.64
N GLU A 205 -16.09 9.82 14.73
CA GLU A 205 -15.95 11.28 14.85
C GLU A 205 -14.47 11.70 14.80
N TYR A 206 -13.61 10.98 15.51
CA TYR A 206 -12.16 11.21 15.47
C TYR A 206 -11.60 11.03 14.05
N VAL A 207 -11.95 9.92 13.38
CA VAL A 207 -11.49 9.65 12.00
C VAL A 207 -11.97 10.74 11.05
N GLU A 208 -13.24 11.18 11.15
CA GLU A 208 -13.79 12.26 10.32
C GLU A 208 -13.04 13.58 10.54
N GLN A 209 -12.74 13.94 11.79
CA GLN A 209 -11.97 15.14 12.11
C GLN A 209 -10.56 15.09 11.51
N GLU A 210 -9.86 13.97 11.64
CA GLU A 210 -8.51 13.80 11.07
C GLU A 210 -8.53 13.81 9.53
N LEU A 211 -9.58 13.27 8.90
CA LEU A 211 -9.78 13.37 7.45
C LEU A 211 -9.93 14.83 7.00
N LYS A 212 -10.74 15.63 7.69
CA LYS A 212 -10.93 17.06 7.38
C LYS A 212 -9.63 17.85 7.50
N LYS A 213 -8.90 17.67 8.61
CA LYS A 213 -7.59 18.32 8.83
C LYS A 213 -6.59 17.93 7.74
N ASN A 214 -6.49 16.64 7.43
CA ASN A 214 -5.57 16.16 6.40
C ASN A 214 -5.94 16.69 5.01
N ARG A 215 -7.23 16.82 4.66
CA ARG A 215 -7.69 17.42 3.39
C ARG A 215 -7.25 18.87 3.26
N GLU A 216 -7.43 19.68 4.30
CA GLU A 216 -7.01 21.10 4.32
C GLU A 216 -5.52 21.22 4.02
N ILE A 217 -4.69 20.40 4.68
CA ILE A 217 -3.25 20.35 4.43
C ILE A 217 -2.97 19.86 3.00
N SER A 218 -3.60 18.78 2.59
CA SER A 218 -3.41 18.18 1.27
C SER A 218 -3.67 19.18 0.14
N ILE A 219 -4.75 19.94 0.21
CA ILE A 219 -5.11 20.93 -0.82
C ILE A 219 -4.05 22.02 -0.94
N THR A 220 -3.45 22.46 0.16
CA THR A 220 -2.44 23.51 0.16
C THR A 220 -1.06 23.01 -0.27
N MET A 221 -0.76 21.72 -0.14
CA MET A 221 0.56 21.11 -0.36
C MET A 221 0.60 20.14 -1.55
N ARG A 222 -0.32 20.25 -2.50
CA ARG A 222 -0.47 19.29 -3.61
C ARG A 222 0.84 19.03 -4.38
N LYS A 223 1.61 20.07 -4.67
CA LYS A 223 2.88 19.95 -5.41
C LYS A 223 3.95 19.24 -4.58
N GLU A 224 4.08 19.61 -3.32
CA GLU A 224 5.02 19.01 -2.38
C GLU A 224 4.70 17.52 -2.15
N ILE A 225 3.43 17.19 -1.99
CA ILE A 225 2.97 15.80 -1.87
C ILE A 225 3.32 15.00 -3.11
N ARG A 226 3.00 15.54 -4.31
CA ARG A 226 3.37 14.89 -5.57
C ARG A 226 4.88 14.70 -5.69
N GLN A 227 5.66 15.74 -5.36
CA GLN A 227 7.12 15.66 -5.43
C GLN A 227 7.64 14.57 -4.50
N TYR A 228 7.15 14.51 -3.26
CA TYR A 228 7.46 13.44 -2.31
C TYR A 228 7.11 12.05 -2.87
N GLY A 229 5.90 11.90 -3.43
CA GLY A 229 5.46 10.65 -4.05
C GLY A 229 6.37 10.20 -5.20
N VAL A 230 6.74 11.12 -6.09
CA VAL A 230 7.62 10.85 -7.23
C VAL A 230 9.03 10.49 -6.79
N ASP A 231 9.58 11.22 -5.83
CA ASP A 231 10.96 11.03 -5.38
C ASP A 231 11.16 9.73 -4.58
N ASN A 232 10.12 9.22 -3.91
CA ASN A 232 10.23 8.05 -3.06
C ASN A 232 9.60 6.79 -3.67
N PHE A 233 8.56 6.92 -4.52
CA PHE A 233 7.74 5.77 -4.93
C PHE A 233 7.59 5.62 -6.44
N SER A 234 8.20 6.47 -7.27
CA SER A 234 8.13 6.26 -8.72
C SER A 234 8.99 5.09 -9.18
N TRP A 235 8.49 4.32 -10.13
CA TRP A 235 9.30 3.27 -10.78
C TRP A 235 10.61 3.79 -11.36
N GLN A 236 10.65 5.03 -11.82
CA GLN A 236 11.89 5.62 -12.33
C GLN A 236 13.00 5.74 -11.28
N LYS A 237 12.62 5.97 -10.02
CA LYS A 237 13.59 5.97 -8.91
C LYS A 237 13.95 4.56 -8.50
N LEU A 238 12.96 3.68 -8.39
CA LEU A 238 13.14 2.35 -7.81
C LEU A 238 13.82 1.37 -8.78
N VAL A 239 13.63 1.53 -10.10
CA VAL A 239 14.21 0.62 -11.10
C VAL A 239 15.74 0.52 -11.01
N LYS A 240 16.42 1.61 -10.65
CA LYS A 240 17.87 1.58 -10.47
C LYS A 240 18.28 0.61 -9.37
N THR A 241 17.60 0.67 -8.21
CA THR A 241 17.83 -0.26 -7.09
C THR A 241 17.55 -1.71 -7.50
N TYR A 242 16.50 -1.94 -8.30
CA TYR A 242 16.20 -3.27 -8.84
C TYR A 242 17.32 -3.79 -9.73
N VAL A 243 17.82 -2.95 -10.64
CA VAL A 243 18.93 -3.33 -11.55
C VAL A 243 20.20 -3.64 -10.74
N GLU A 244 20.57 -2.75 -9.81
CA GLU A 244 21.76 -2.94 -8.94
C GLU A 244 21.64 -4.25 -8.13
N ASN A 245 20.47 -4.53 -7.57
CA ASN A 245 20.20 -5.77 -6.84
C ASN A 245 20.31 -7.01 -7.74
N ILE A 246 19.77 -6.97 -8.97
CA ILE A 246 19.84 -8.09 -9.92
C ILE A 246 21.28 -8.32 -10.41
N GLU A 247 22.01 -7.25 -10.68
CA GLU A 247 23.43 -7.34 -11.09
C GLU A 247 24.32 -7.87 -9.96
N GLY A 248 24.01 -7.53 -8.70
CA GLY A 248 24.73 -8.00 -7.51
C GLY A 248 24.40 -9.43 -7.07
N MET A 249 23.44 -10.12 -7.70
CA MET A 249 23.18 -11.53 -7.40
C MET A 249 24.38 -12.40 -7.82
N GLU A 250 24.83 -13.28 -6.93
CA GLU A 250 25.90 -14.27 -7.15
C GLU A 250 25.37 -15.65 -7.52
#